data_956398c28b702289257e15361490a7b0
#
_entry.id   956398c28b702289257e15361490a7b0
#
_cell.length_a   1.000
_cell.length_b   1.000
_cell.length_c   1.000
_cell.angle_alpha   90.00
_cell.angle_beta   90.00
_cell.angle_gamma   90.00
#
_symmetry.space_group_name_H-M   'P 1'
#
loop_
_entity.id
_entity.type
_entity.pdbx_description
1 polymer ?
#
loop_
_entity_poly.entity_id
_entity_poly.type
_entity_poly.pdbx_seq_one_letter_code
_entity_poly.pdbx_strand_id
1 'polypeptide(L)'
;MILPGSVTGSDRWYKSKYMDAMAICCRMGRPHLFVTMTCNPKWPEITAQLKKGQTHNDRPDIVSRVFKQKLAELMKDFKGGQFGEYAGHVHSIEFQKSGLPHAHIIFWMADKDAWRKTETVDKVISAEIPDESSRRSYYIYVAWTMW
;
A
#
# COMPACT_ATOMS: atom_id res chain seq x y z
N MET A 1 33.42 4.85 -1.84
CA MET A 1 33.04 5.81 -0.77
C MET A 1 31.80 5.23 -0.06
N ILE A 2 31.84 5.11 1.27
CA ILE A 2 30.66 4.62 2.05
C ILE A 2 29.86 5.86 2.49
N LEU A 3 28.65 6.00 1.97
CA LEU A 3 27.77 7.12 2.31
C LEU A 3 27.18 6.94 3.72
N PRO A 4 27.00 8.03 4.51
CA PRO A 4 26.34 7.98 5.81
C PRO A 4 24.87 7.59 5.69
N GLY A 5 24.29 7.05 6.78
CA GLY A 5 22.90 6.62 6.82
C GLY A 5 21.85 7.75 6.69
N SER A 6 22.28 9.01 6.82
CA SER A 6 21.45 10.20 6.56
C SER A 6 21.21 10.47 5.09
N VAL A 7 22.04 9.90 4.19
CA VAL A 7 21.85 10.06 2.75
C VAL A 7 20.79 9.08 2.27
N THR A 8 19.65 9.62 1.89
CA THR A 8 18.53 8.84 1.35
C THR A 8 18.95 7.98 0.16
N GLY A 9 18.61 6.69 0.19
CA GLY A 9 18.96 5.73 -0.86
C GLY A 9 20.34 5.10 -0.72
N SER A 10 21.14 5.46 0.31
CA SER A 10 22.39 4.75 0.61
C SER A 10 22.13 3.37 1.24
N ASP A 11 23.07 2.43 1.12
CA ASP A 11 22.95 1.09 1.74
C ASP A 11 22.72 1.18 3.25
N ARG A 12 23.35 2.13 3.91
CA ARG A 12 23.17 2.37 5.36
C ARG A 12 21.79 2.92 5.66
N TRP A 13 21.23 3.77 4.79
CA TRP A 13 19.88 4.27 4.93
C TRP A 13 18.85 3.13 4.81
N TYR A 14 18.97 2.28 3.79
CA TYR A 14 18.11 1.11 3.62
C TYR A 14 18.22 0.15 4.79
N LYS A 15 19.45 -0.13 5.25
CA LYS A 15 19.67 -0.97 6.44
C LYS A 15 19.01 -0.41 7.69
N SER A 16 19.08 0.91 7.91
CA SER A 16 18.38 1.55 9.03
C SER A 16 16.87 1.35 8.92
N LYS A 17 16.26 1.59 7.76
CA LYS A 17 14.81 1.39 7.55
C LYS A 17 14.38 -0.06 7.72
N TYR A 18 15.21 -1.00 7.26
CA TYR A 18 14.98 -2.42 7.50
C TYR A 18 14.99 -2.76 9.00
N MET A 19 15.98 -2.27 9.74
CA MET A 19 16.09 -2.52 11.19
C MET A 19 14.91 -1.89 11.95
N ASP A 20 14.48 -0.69 11.57
CA ASP A 20 13.29 -0.03 12.14
C ASP A 20 12.03 -0.88 11.91
N ALA A 21 11.83 -1.37 10.68
CA ALA A 21 10.70 -2.24 10.34
C ALA A 21 10.74 -3.57 11.11
N MET A 22 11.93 -4.19 11.21
CA MET A 22 12.11 -5.43 11.98
C MET A 22 11.83 -5.23 13.47
N ALA A 23 12.24 -4.12 14.07
CA ALA A 23 11.94 -3.79 15.45
C ALA A 23 10.42 -3.66 15.68
N ILE A 24 9.69 -3.06 14.74
CA ILE A 24 8.23 -2.99 14.78
C ILE A 24 7.64 -4.41 14.71
N CYS A 25 8.08 -5.24 13.77
CA CYS A 25 7.62 -6.63 13.64
C CYS A 25 7.89 -7.45 14.90
N CYS A 26 9.07 -7.31 15.51
CA CYS A 26 9.40 -8.00 16.76
C CYS A 26 8.46 -7.59 17.91
N ARG A 27 8.09 -6.32 17.97
CA ARG A 27 7.20 -5.81 19.02
C ARG A 27 5.73 -6.14 18.78
N MET A 28 5.25 -6.01 17.54
CA MET A 28 3.85 -6.21 17.16
C MET A 28 3.50 -7.68 16.92
N GLY A 29 4.52 -8.51 16.67
CA GLY A 29 4.35 -9.90 16.26
C GLY A 29 4.06 -10.03 14.75
N ARG A 30 3.48 -11.16 14.35
CA ARG A 30 3.17 -11.43 12.94
C ARG A 30 2.14 -10.43 12.41
N PRO A 31 2.36 -9.85 11.21
CA PRO A 31 1.35 -9.05 10.55
C PRO A 31 0.16 -9.92 10.11
N HIS A 32 -1.01 -9.31 9.99
CA HIS A 32 -2.24 -10.00 9.60
C HIS A 32 -2.56 -9.87 8.13
N LEU A 33 -2.25 -8.72 7.53
CA LEU A 33 -2.53 -8.43 6.14
C LEU A 33 -1.27 -7.92 5.44
N PHE A 34 -1.08 -8.40 4.20
CA PHE A 34 -0.17 -7.81 3.22
C PHE A 34 -1.01 -7.26 2.08
N VAL A 35 -0.95 -5.95 1.89
CA VAL A 35 -1.74 -5.24 0.90
C VAL A 35 -0.82 -4.59 -0.12
N THR A 36 -1.11 -4.75 -1.38
CA THR A 36 -0.43 -4.05 -2.46
C THR A 36 -1.38 -3.09 -3.16
N MET A 37 -0.92 -1.89 -3.43
CA MET A 37 -1.67 -0.88 -4.17
C MET A 37 -0.84 -0.40 -5.34
N THR A 38 -1.34 -0.62 -6.55
CA THR A 38 -0.70 -0.16 -7.80
C THR A 38 -1.42 1.07 -8.35
N CYS A 39 -0.67 2.06 -8.80
CA CYS A 39 -1.24 3.20 -9.50
C CYS A 39 -1.90 2.76 -10.80
N ASN A 40 -3.15 3.14 -11.00
CA ASN A 40 -3.81 2.97 -12.28
C ASN A 40 -3.69 4.28 -13.10
N PRO A 41 -2.97 4.27 -14.23
CA PRO A 41 -2.78 5.46 -15.04
C PRO A 41 -4.10 5.99 -15.67
N LYS A 42 -5.16 5.18 -15.64
CA LYS A 42 -6.49 5.54 -16.14
C LYS A 42 -7.41 6.15 -15.07
N TRP A 43 -6.91 6.41 -13.87
CA TRP A 43 -7.73 7.13 -12.90
C TRP A 43 -8.19 8.48 -13.43
N PRO A 44 -9.48 8.83 -13.22
CA PRO A 44 -10.04 10.08 -13.75
C PRO A 44 -9.27 11.32 -13.32
N GLU A 45 -8.75 11.30 -12.08
CA GLU A 45 -7.96 12.40 -11.51
C GLU A 45 -6.62 12.60 -12.24
N ILE A 46 -6.09 11.56 -12.88
CA ILE A 46 -4.88 11.65 -13.72
C ILE A 46 -5.28 12.10 -15.12
N THR A 47 -6.23 11.36 -15.74
CA THR A 47 -6.57 11.57 -17.15
C THR A 47 -7.17 12.96 -17.43
N ALA A 48 -7.95 13.52 -16.48
CA ALA A 48 -8.53 14.85 -16.59
C ALA A 48 -7.49 15.99 -16.58
N GLN A 49 -6.28 15.74 -16.11
CA GLN A 49 -5.20 16.74 -16.06
C GLN A 49 -4.19 16.61 -17.19
N LEU A 50 -4.31 15.58 -18.03
CA LEU A 50 -3.45 15.40 -19.20
C LEU A 50 -3.93 16.29 -20.35
N LYS A 51 -2.99 16.94 -21.02
CA LYS A 51 -3.26 17.68 -22.25
C LYS A 51 -3.42 16.72 -23.43
N LYS A 52 -4.03 17.19 -24.52
CA LYS A 52 -4.18 16.41 -25.75
C LYS A 52 -2.81 15.90 -26.22
N GLY A 53 -2.69 14.60 -26.39
CA GLY A 53 -1.46 13.92 -26.80
C GLY A 53 -0.48 13.58 -25.68
N GLN A 54 -0.76 13.98 -24.43
CA GLN A 54 0.05 13.58 -23.27
C GLN A 54 -0.40 12.24 -22.72
N THR A 55 0.57 11.52 -22.16
CA THR A 55 0.39 10.28 -21.41
C THR A 55 0.74 10.50 -19.93
N HIS A 56 0.44 9.54 -19.09
CA HIS A 56 0.84 9.57 -17.66
C HIS A 56 2.37 9.66 -17.49
N ASN A 57 3.16 9.13 -18.43
CA ASN A 57 4.62 9.19 -18.38
C ASN A 57 5.17 10.62 -18.56
N ASP A 58 4.43 11.48 -19.24
CA ASP A 58 4.80 12.87 -19.45
C ASP A 58 4.51 13.74 -18.23
N ARG A 59 3.72 13.22 -17.26
CA ARG A 59 3.28 13.94 -16.07
C ARG A 59 3.43 13.09 -14.78
N PRO A 60 4.66 12.67 -14.46
CA PRO A 60 4.92 11.88 -13.23
C PRO A 60 4.57 12.65 -11.94
N ASP A 61 4.56 13.98 -12.00
CA ASP A 61 4.13 14.86 -10.91
C ASP A 61 2.65 14.66 -10.54
N ILE A 62 1.77 14.59 -11.54
CA ILE A 62 0.34 14.32 -11.35
C ILE A 62 0.13 12.90 -10.83
N VAL A 63 0.76 11.93 -11.48
CA VAL A 63 0.67 10.51 -11.10
C VAL A 63 1.04 10.31 -9.62
N SER A 64 2.18 10.85 -9.21
CA SER A 64 2.66 10.72 -7.83
C SER A 64 1.73 11.40 -6.81
N ARG A 65 1.19 12.57 -7.16
CA ARG A 65 0.26 13.31 -6.29
C ARG A 65 -1.06 12.58 -6.11
N VAL A 66 -1.66 12.12 -7.20
CA VAL A 66 -2.92 11.37 -7.16
C VAL A 66 -2.73 10.05 -6.41
N PHE A 67 -1.64 9.32 -6.68
CA PHE A 67 -1.34 8.09 -5.97
C PHE A 67 -1.22 8.32 -4.45
N LYS A 68 -0.52 9.38 -4.03
CA LYS A 68 -0.38 9.73 -2.61
C LYS A 68 -1.73 10.03 -1.95
N GLN A 69 -2.63 10.72 -2.65
CA GLN A 69 -3.98 10.99 -2.15
C GLN A 69 -4.78 9.70 -1.97
N LYS A 70 -4.80 8.83 -2.98
CA LYS A 70 -5.51 7.54 -2.91
C LYS A 70 -4.92 6.59 -1.86
N LEU A 71 -3.60 6.60 -1.69
CA LEU A 71 -2.95 5.86 -0.60
C LEU A 71 -3.39 6.40 0.78
N ALA A 72 -3.49 7.72 0.92
CA ALA A 72 -3.96 8.33 2.17
C ALA A 72 -5.44 7.99 2.45
N GLU A 73 -6.29 7.93 1.43
CA GLU A 73 -7.69 7.46 1.56
C GLU A 73 -7.75 6.01 2.03
N LEU A 74 -6.99 5.11 1.40
CA LEU A 74 -6.87 3.72 1.83
C LEU A 74 -6.43 3.60 3.29
N MET A 75 -5.41 4.37 3.68
CA MET A 75 -4.93 4.38 5.06
C MET A 75 -5.97 4.92 6.05
N LYS A 76 -6.80 5.87 5.61
CA LYS A 76 -7.92 6.38 6.41
C LYS A 76 -9.00 5.32 6.64
N ASP A 77 -9.32 4.52 5.61
CA ASP A 77 -10.29 3.42 5.71
C ASP A 77 -9.82 2.36 6.71
N PHE A 78 -8.53 1.98 6.67
CA PHE A 78 -7.95 1.07 7.66
C PHE A 78 -7.99 1.63 9.08
N LYS A 79 -7.58 2.87 9.27
CA LYS A 79 -7.60 3.55 10.58
C LYS A 79 -9.02 3.78 11.10
N GLY A 80 -9.99 3.95 10.21
CA GLY A 80 -11.41 4.10 10.52
C GLY A 80 -12.09 2.78 10.93
N GLY A 81 -11.36 1.65 10.94
CA GLY A 81 -11.89 0.36 11.37
C GLY A 81 -12.76 -0.35 10.34
N GLN A 82 -12.73 0.08 9.08
CA GLN A 82 -13.56 -0.52 8.02
C GLN A 82 -13.25 -2.01 7.77
N PHE A 83 -12.01 -2.40 8.07
CA PHE A 83 -11.51 -3.78 7.96
C PHE A 83 -11.30 -4.45 9.33
N GLY A 84 -11.77 -3.84 10.41
CA GLY A 84 -11.54 -4.26 11.79
C GLY A 84 -10.67 -3.25 12.56
N GLU A 85 -10.48 -3.48 13.85
CA GLU A 85 -9.72 -2.57 14.71
C GLU A 85 -8.22 -2.56 14.29
N TYR A 86 -7.74 -1.38 13.91
CA TYR A 86 -6.40 -1.15 13.41
C TYR A 86 -5.38 -0.96 14.55
N ALA A 87 -4.26 -1.68 14.52
CA ALA A 87 -3.17 -1.55 15.50
C ALA A 87 -1.94 -0.82 14.94
N GLY A 88 -1.60 -1.04 13.68
CA GLY A 88 -0.41 -0.43 13.09
C GLY A 88 -0.13 -0.89 11.66
N HIS A 89 0.79 -0.20 10.99
CA HIS A 89 1.25 -0.58 9.65
C HIS A 89 2.69 -0.13 9.40
N VAL A 90 3.31 -0.79 8.43
CA VAL A 90 4.54 -0.35 7.77
C VAL A 90 4.30 -0.44 6.27
N HIS A 91 4.77 0.55 5.52
CA HIS A 91 4.66 0.50 4.06
C HIS A 91 5.92 1.04 3.38
N SER A 92 6.16 0.55 2.18
CA SER A 92 7.15 1.07 1.23
C SER A 92 6.46 1.47 -0.06
N ILE A 93 7.03 2.46 -0.75
CA ILE A 93 6.59 2.88 -2.09
C ILE A 93 7.74 2.66 -3.04
N GLU A 94 7.46 1.95 -4.12
CA GLU A 94 8.39 1.66 -5.19
C GLU A 94 7.85 2.20 -6.51
N PHE A 95 8.75 2.64 -7.40
CA PHE A 95 8.38 2.96 -8.77
C PHE A 95 8.70 1.78 -9.66
N GLN A 96 7.68 1.25 -10.33
CA GLN A 96 7.85 0.15 -11.28
C GLN A 96 8.62 0.61 -12.53
N LYS A 97 9.07 -0.34 -13.34
CA LYS A 97 9.74 -0.04 -14.63
C LYS A 97 8.87 0.82 -15.57
N SER A 98 7.54 0.75 -15.42
CA SER A 98 6.56 1.59 -16.10
C SER A 98 6.51 3.04 -15.61
N GLY A 99 7.29 3.41 -14.59
CA GLY A 99 7.23 4.73 -13.95
C GLY A 99 6.04 4.92 -13.00
N LEU A 100 5.20 3.90 -12.81
CA LEU A 100 4.03 3.98 -11.94
C LEU A 100 4.40 3.64 -10.49
N PRO A 101 3.93 4.41 -9.49
CA PRO A 101 4.15 4.09 -8.09
C PRO A 101 3.33 2.88 -7.65
N HIS A 102 3.94 2.09 -6.78
CA HIS A 102 3.40 0.88 -6.19
C HIS A 102 3.71 0.85 -4.70
N ALA A 103 2.71 0.61 -3.86
CA ALA A 103 2.88 0.51 -2.42
C ALA A 103 2.73 -0.94 -1.96
N HIS A 104 3.65 -1.36 -1.09
CA HIS A 104 3.56 -2.59 -0.30
C HIS A 104 3.30 -2.20 1.15
N ILE A 105 2.24 -2.73 1.73
CA ILE A 105 1.77 -2.35 3.05
C ILE A 105 1.54 -3.60 3.87
N ILE A 106 2.10 -3.66 5.07
CA ILE A 106 1.79 -4.69 6.05
C ILE A 106 1.01 -4.06 7.20
N PHE A 107 -0.07 -4.73 7.62
CA PHE A 107 -0.97 -4.28 8.67
C PHE A 107 -1.00 -5.22 9.86
N TRP A 108 -1.07 -4.63 11.04
CA TRP A 108 -1.40 -5.29 12.28
C TRP A 108 -2.77 -4.85 12.73
N MET A 109 -3.63 -5.83 13.01
CA MET A 109 -4.95 -5.63 13.56
C MET A 109 -4.92 -5.90 15.07
N ALA A 110 -5.77 -5.19 15.83
CA ALA A 110 -5.74 -5.29 17.29
C ALA A 110 -6.24 -6.66 17.78
N ASP A 111 -7.34 -7.17 17.20
CA ASP A 111 -7.85 -8.50 17.51
C ASP A 111 -7.11 -9.58 16.71
N LYS A 112 -6.01 -10.07 17.27
CA LYS A 112 -5.17 -11.10 16.67
C LYS A 112 -5.88 -12.43 16.47
N ASP A 113 -6.81 -12.79 17.37
CA ASP A 113 -7.47 -14.07 17.34
C ASP A 113 -8.63 -14.09 16.33
N ALA A 114 -9.31 -12.97 16.13
CA ALA A 114 -10.29 -12.84 15.07
C ALA A 114 -9.67 -13.04 13.69
N TRP A 115 -8.47 -12.51 13.45
CA TRP A 115 -7.77 -12.61 12.17
C TRP A 115 -7.11 -13.97 11.89
N ARG A 116 -7.18 -14.90 12.84
CA ARG A 116 -6.82 -16.32 12.63
C ARG A 116 -7.98 -17.16 12.14
N LYS A 117 -9.21 -16.62 12.21
CA LYS A 117 -10.42 -17.32 11.79
C LYS A 117 -10.69 -17.08 10.32
N THR A 118 -10.98 -18.15 9.57
CA THR A 118 -11.27 -18.11 8.14
C THR A 118 -12.45 -17.19 7.84
N GLU A 119 -13.50 -17.19 8.68
CA GLU A 119 -14.69 -16.39 8.49
C GLU A 119 -14.40 -14.87 8.54
N THR A 120 -13.41 -14.45 9.31
CA THR A 120 -13.01 -13.04 9.38
C THR A 120 -12.23 -12.64 8.11
N VAL A 121 -11.37 -13.53 7.66
CA VAL A 121 -10.57 -13.33 6.45
C VAL A 121 -11.47 -13.25 5.22
N ASP A 122 -12.41 -14.18 5.07
CA ASP A 122 -13.35 -14.26 3.92
C ASP A 122 -14.30 -13.05 3.83
N LYS A 123 -14.59 -12.39 4.96
CA LYS A 123 -15.36 -11.14 4.96
C LYS A 123 -14.61 -9.94 4.40
N VAL A 124 -13.29 -9.95 4.49
CA VAL A 124 -12.42 -8.82 4.12
C VAL A 124 -11.75 -9.06 2.78
N ILE A 125 -11.39 -10.31 2.50
CA ILE A 125 -10.65 -10.69 1.32
C ILE A 125 -11.57 -11.54 0.44
N SER A 126 -11.81 -11.08 -0.78
CA SER A 126 -12.51 -11.86 -1.82
C SER A 126 -11.55 -12.14 -2.97
N ALA A 127 -11.56 -13.37 -3.47
CA ALA A 127 -10.88 -13.75 -4.71
C ALA A 127 -11.70 -13.41 -5.96
N GLU A 128 -12.93 -12.92 -5.78
CA GLU A 128 -13.83 -12.56 -6.87
C GLU A 128 -13.46 -11.18 -7.43
N ILE A 129 -13.64 -11.05 -8.75
CA ILE A 129 -13.50 -9.74 -9.41
C ILE A 129 -14.75 -8.94 -9.07
N PRO A 130 -14.63 -7.77 -8.39
CA PRO A 130 -15.79 -6.97 -8.02
C PRO A 130 -16.53 -6.46 -9.25
N ASP A 131 -17.86 -6.39 -9.16
CA ASP A 131 -18.70 -5.76 -10.18
C ASP A 131 -18.28 -4.31 -10.43
N GLU A 132 -18.50 -3.84 -11.65
CA GLU A 132 -18.10 -2.49 -12.08
C GLU A 132 -18.74 -1.38 -11.23
N SER A 133 -19.95 -1.61 -10.71
CA SER A 133 -20.68 -0.72 -9.81
C SER A 133 -20.14 -0.70 -8.37
N SER A 134 -19.47 -1.76 -7.93
CA SER A 134 -18.91 -1.90 -6.58
C SER A 134 -17.42 -1.57 -6.53
N ARG A 135 -16.81 -1.27 -7.67
CA ARG A 135 -15.38 -0.91 -7.76
C ARG A 135 -15.11 0.38 -7.00
N ARG A 136 -14.60 0.25 -5.78
CA ARG A 136 -13.93 1.38 -5.14
C ARG A 136 -12.75 1.83 -6.00
N SER A 137 -12.42 3.12 -5.93
CA SER A 137 -11.43 3.84 -6.76
C SER A 137 -10.02 3.25 -6.82
N TYR A 138 -9.73 2.15 -6.12
CA TYR A 138 -8.41 1.53 -6.08
C TYR A 138 -8.52 0.01 -6.20
N TYR A 139 -7.68 -0.58 -7.04
CA TYR A 139 -7.48 -2.02 -7.05
C TYR A 139 -6.55 -2.38 -5.88
N ILE A 140 -7.10 -3.01 -4.85
CA ILE A 140 -6.33 -3.56 -3.74
C ILE A 140 -6.15 -5.04 -4.03
N TYR A 141 -4.91 -5.46 -4.28
CA TYR A 141 -4.56 -6.86 -4.25
C TYR A 141 -4.12 -7.20 -2.83
N VAL A 142 -4.93 -7.94 -2.12
CA VAL A 142 -4.55 -8.47 -0.81
C VAL A 142 -3.89 -9.83 -1.06
N ALA A 143 -2.58 -9.89 -0.88
CA ALA A 143 -1.87 -11.15 -0.85
C ALA A 143 -1.82 -11.63 0.60
N TRP A 144 -2.40 -12.78 0.86
CA TRP A 144 -2.33 -13.43 2.16
C TRP A 144 -1.04 -14.24 2.27
N THR A 145 -0.20 -13.93 3.25
CA THR A 145 0.93 -14.79 3.59
C THR A 145 0.53 -15.67 4.78
N MET A 146 0.03 -16.88 4.49
CA MET A 146 0.06 -17.95 5.48
C MET A 146 1.51 -18.44 5.62
N TRP A 147 2.10 -18.21 6.77
CA TRP A 147 3.31 -18.89 7.25
C TRP A 147 3.00 -19.65 8.52
#